data_787ae4fc02afa99f3b9d1a9a5f94d1e1
#
_entry.id   787ae4fc02afa99f3b9d1a9a5f94d1e1
#
_cell.length_a   1.000
_cell.length_b   1.000
_cell.length_c   1.000
_cell.angle_alpha   90.00
_cell.angle_beta   90.00
_cell.angle_gamma   90.00
#
_symmetry.space_group_name_H-M   'P 1'
#
loop_
_entity.id
_entity.type
_entity.pdbx_description
1 polymer ?
#
loop_
_entity_poly.entity_id
_entity_poly.type
_entity_poly.pdbx_seq_one_letter_code
_entity_poly.pdbx_strand_id
1 'polypeptide(L)'
;QVIKKHGFYFWKGSLKMAKVTGLVGWRGMVGSVLMERMTQEKDFDLIEPVFFSTSNAGGQAPAQAKNETTLQDAHDIDALKKCDIIISCQGGDYTSAVFPKLRAAGWKGHWIDAASTLRMEKDAVIVLDPVNMPVIKNALAKGGNNWVGGNCTVSCMLMGVGALYKAGLVEWMSTQTYQAASGGGAQHM
;
A
#
# COMPACT_ATOMS: atom_id res chain seq x y z
N GLN A 1 0.72 -8.39 -24.16
CA GLN A 1 1.81 -9.36 -23.99
C GLN A 1 2.36 -9.19 -22.57
N VAL A 2 2.46 -10.26 -21.81
CA VAL A 2 3.02 -10.24 -20.45
C VAL A 2 4.54 -10.38 -20.56
N ILE A 3 5.27 -9.45 -19.96
CA ILE A 3 6.75 -9.53 -19.92
C ILE A 3 7.14 -9.88 -18.48
N LYS A 4 7.96 -10.92 -18.32
CA LYS A 4 8.57 -11.31 -17.04
C LYS A 4 9.92 -10.59 -16.91
N LYS A 5 10.08 -9.75 -15.90
CA LYS A 5 11.34 -9.12 -15.55
C LYS A 5 11.55 -9.28 -14.03
N HIS A 6 12.67 -9.89 -13.63
CA HIS A 6 13.07 -10.11 -12.23
C HIS A 6 12.03 -10.83 -11.35
N GLY A 7 11.32 -11.82 -11.92
CA GLY A 7 10.32 -12.60 -11.18
C GLY A 7 8.90 -12.01 -11.16
N PHE A 8 8.71 -10.80 -11.66
CA PHE A 8 7.42 -10.12 -11.75
C PHE A 8 6.85 -10.15 -13.17
N TYR A 9 5.51 -10.21 -13.27
CA TYR A 9 4.79 -10.19 -14.55
C TYR A 9 4.27 -8.78 -14.83
N PHE A 10 4.69 -8.19 -15.94
CA PHE A 10 4.19 -6.90 -16.41
C PHE A 10 3.27 -7.10 -17.62
N TRP A 11 2.15 -6.41 -17.65
CA TRP A 11 1.24 -6.39 -18.79
C TRP A 11 1.70 -5.32 -19.79
N LYS A 12 2.13 -5.75 -20.98
CA LYS A 12 2.38 -4.86 -22.12
C LYS A 12 1.10 -4.72 -22.94
N GLY A 13 0.26 -3.79 -22.59
CA GLY A 13 -0.96 -3.50 -23.33
C GLY A 13 -1.30 -2.02 -23.24
N SER A 14 -1.23 -1.34 -24.38
CA SER A 14 -1.67 0.03 -24.63
C SER A 14 -0.85 1.13 -23.87
N LEU A 15 -0.60 2.24 -24.53
CA LEU A 15 -0.20 3.54 -23.92
C LEU A 15 -1.29 4.00 -22.94
N LYS A 16 -1.41 3.31 -21.80
CA LYS A 16 -2.21 3.79 -20.69
C LYS A 16 -1.41 4.91 -20.05
N MET A 17 -1.99 6.10 -19.97
CA MET A 17 -1.42 7.19 -19.17
C MET A 17 -1.03 6.64 -17.80
N ALA A 18 0.14 7.05 -17.29
CA ALA A 18 0.60 6.67 -15.97
C ALA A 18 -0.50 6.99 -14.94
N LYS A 19 -0.72 6.07 -14.00
CA LYS A 19 -1.74 6.24 -12.97
C LYS A 19 -1.31 7.31 -11.98
N VAL A 20 -2.19 8.28 -11.72
CA VAL A 20 -1.96 9.27 -10.67
C VAL A 20 -1.99 8.57 -9.32
N THR A 21 -0.85 8.58 -8.63
CA THR A 21 -0.66 7.83 -7.38
C THR A 21 -0.32 8.78 -6.24
N GLY A 22 -1.24 8.92 -5.30
CA GLY A 22 -1.06 9.68 -4.07
C GLY A 22 -0.23 8.90 -3.04
N LEU A 23 0.80 9.53 -2.50
CA LEU A 23 1.69 8.97 -1.49
C LEU A 23 1.53 9.73 -0.18
N VAL A 24 1.01 9.08 0.87
CA VAL A 24 0.75 9.67 2.18
C VAL A 24 1.60 8.97 3.24
N GLY A 25 2.23 9.73 4.15
CA GLY A 25 3.11 9.16 5.18
C GLY A 25 4.47 8.66 4.66
N TRP A 26 4.86 9.08 3.48
CA TRP A 26 6.07 8.64 2.77
C TRP A 26 7.39 8.98 3.48
N ARG A 27 7.39 9.93 4.44
CA ARG A 27 8.55 10.30 5.28
C ARG A 27 8.66 9.48 6.56
N GLY A 28 7.61 8.76 6.93
CA GLY A 28 7.60 7.91 8.12
C GLY A 28 8.48 6.67 7.94
N MET A 29 8.61 5.87 9.00
CA MET A 29 9.46 4.67 9.00
C MET A 29 9.08 3.69 7.87
N VAL A 30 7.82 3.34 7.75
CA VAL A 30 7.34 2.45 6.67
C VAL A 30 7.42 3.13 5.31
N GLY A 31 7.00 4.40 5.24
CA GLY A 31 6.99 5.17 4.00
C GLY A 31 8.37 5.38 3.42
N SER A 32 9.40 5.66 4.24
CA SER A 32 10.78 5.86 3.75
C SER A 32 11.35 4.58 3.13
N VAL A 33 11.08 3.41 3.72
CA VAL A 33 11.49 2.12 3.16
C VAL A 33 10.76 1.85 1.85
N LEU A 34 9.45 2.14 1.77
CA LEU A 34 8.68 2.04 0.53
C LEU A 34 9.27 2.93 -0.58
N MET A 35 9.56 4.19 -0.26
CA MET A 35 10.17 5.15 -1.21
C MET A 35 11.51 4.65 -1.74
N GLU A 36 12.36 4.12 -0.86
CA GLU A 36 13.65 3.54 -1.24
C GLU A 36 13.47 2.35 -2.19
N ARG A 37 12.60 1.40 -1.85
CA ARG A 37 12.33 0.22 -2.69
C ARG A 37 11.72 0.59 -4.03
N MET A 38 10.73 1.47 -4.07
CA MET A 38 10.13 1.95 -5.32
C MET A 38 11.16 2.68 -6.21
N THR A 39 12.14 3.35 -5.61
CA THR A 39 13.23 3.99 -6.36
C THR A 39 14.18 2.94 -6.95
N GLN A 40 14.59 1.95 -6.15
CA GLN A 40 15.47 0.86 -6.59
C GLN A 40 14.86 0.02 -7.72
N GLU A 41 13.57 -0.30 -7.60
CA GLU A 41 12.82 -1.11 -8.58
C GLU A 41 12.33 -0.27 -9.78
N LYS A 42 12.52 1.04 -9.76
CA LYS A 42 12.06 1.99 -10.79
C LYS A 42 10.53 2.04 -10.93
N ASP A 43 9.80 1.79 -9.86
CA ASP A 43 8.33 1.82 -9.86
C ASP A 43 7.79 3.23 -10.15
N PHE A 44 8.53 4.27 -9.77
CA PHE A 44 8.18 5.65 -10.09
C PHE A 44 8.11 5.91 -11.61
N ASP A 45 8.79 5.11 -12.45
CA ASP A 45 8.69 5.25 -13.91
C ASP A 45 7.30 4.86 -14.44
N LEU A 46 6.54 4.08 -13.66
CA LEU A 46 5.24 3.51 -14.03
C LEU A 46 4.04 4.35 -13.57
N ILE A 47 4.27 5.33 -12.70
CA ILE A 47 3.21 6.13 -12.07
C ILE A 47 3.46 7.62 -12.24
N GLU A 48 2.40 8.42 -12.02
CA GLU A 48 2.47 9.86 -11.80
C GLU A 48 2.33 10.12 -10.29
N PRO A 49 3.43 10.33 -9.56
CA PRO A 49 3.38 10.45 -8.10
C PRO A 49 2.94 11.85 -7.67
N VAL A 50 2.01 11.90 -6.71
CA VAL A 50 1.58 13.10 -6.00
C VAL A 50 1.83 12.89 -4.51
N PHE A 51 2.59 13.78 -3.89
CA PHE A 51 2.98 13.65 -2.50
C PHE A 51 2.09 14.47 -1.58
N PHE A 52 1.56 13.82 -0.55
CA PHE A 52 0.69 14.42 0.44
C PHE A 52 1.40 14.53 1.79
N SER A 53 1.05 15.57 2.54
CA SER A 53 1.58 15.81 3.89
C SER A 53 0.46 16.21 4.84
N THR A 54 0.50 15.70 6.07
CA THR A 54 -0.40 16.10 7.16
C THR A 54 0.10 17.32 7.93
N SER A 55 1.37 17.72 7.76
CA SER A 55 2.01 18.77 8.56
C SER A 55 2.75 19.83 7.77
N ASN A 56 2.93 19.64 6.46
CA ASN A 56 3.72 20.55 5.62
C ASN A 56 3.12 20.69 4.21
N ALA A 57 1.81 20.85 4.13
CA ALA A 57 1.14 21.17 2.86
C ALA A 57 1.69 22.49 2.28
N GLY A 58 1.87 22.55 0.96
CA GLY A 58 2.51 23.67 0.28
C GLY A 58 4.04 23.64 0.25
N GLY A 59 4.68 22.72 0.99
CA GLY A 59 6.12 22.53 0.94
C GLY A 59 6.59 21.85 -0.33
N GLN A 60 7.90 21.78 -0.53
CA GLN A 60 8.51 21.13 -1.69
C GLN A 60 8.37 19.60 -1.60
N ALA A 61 7.94 18.98 -2.69
CA ALA A 61 7.89 17.52 -2.84
C ALA A 61 9.30 16.93 -3.03
N PRO A 62 9.48 15.61 -2.78
CA PRO A 62 10.77 14.94 -2.94
C PRO A 62 11.19 14.83 -4.42
N ALA A 63 12.44 14.43 -4.66
CA ALA A 63 13.03 14.33 -6.00
C ALA A 63 12.29 13.36 -6.95
N GLN A 64 11.50 12.43 -6.41
CA GLN A 64 10.68 11.51 -7.18
C GLN A 64 9.40 12.17 -7.76
N ALA A 65 9.08 13.38 -7.32
CA ALA A 65 7.98 14.14 -7.90
C ALA A 65 8.26 14.48 -9.37
N LYS A 66 7.20 14.50 -10.16
CA LYS A 66 7.26 14.80 -11.59
C LYS A 66 6.56 16.13 -11.89
N ASN A 67 5.28 16.06 -12.24
CA ASN A 67 4.52 17.26 -12.61
C ASN A 67 4.09 18.08 -11.38
N GLU A 68 3.70 17.41 -10.30
CA GLU A 68 3.30 18.06 -9.05
C GLU A 68 4.48 18.12 -8.08
N THR A 69 5.14 19.26 -8.03
CA THR A 69 6.34 19.45 -7.19
C THR A 69 6.05 20.04 -5.81
N THR A 70 4.77 20.27 -5.50
CA THR A 70 4.30 20.83 -4.24
C THR A 70 3.56 19.78 -3.42
N LEU A 71 3.83 19.71 -2.11
CA LEU A 71 3.13 18.80 -1.21
C LEU A 71 1.67 19.21 -1.07
N GLN A 72 0.76 18.29 -1.37
CA GLN A 72 -0.67 18.48 -1.18
C GLN A 72 -1.08 18.22 0.27
N ASP A 73 -2.21 18.82 0.71
CA ASP A 73 -2.77 18.51 2.03
C ASP A 73 -3.37 17.11 2.04
N ALA A 74 -2.89 16.26 2.96
CA ALA A 74 -3.34 14.89 3.11
C ALA A 74 -4.79 14.78 3.64
N HIS A 75 -5.40 15.87 4.11
CA HIS A 75 -6.79 15.93 4.54
C HIS A 75 -7.73 16.53 3.49
N ASP A 76 -7.20 17.06 2.40
CA ASP A 76 -7.99 17.58 1.28
C ASP A 76 -8.57 16.43 0.45
N ILE A 77 -9.86 16.14 0.68
CA ILE A 77 -10.59 15.08 -0.01
C ILE A 77 -10.67 15.34 -1.52
N ASP A 78 -10.78 16.59 -1.96
CA ASP A 78 -10.88 16.92 -3.39
C ASP A 78 -9.54 16.72 -4.11
N ALA A 79 -8.43 17.00 -3.45
CA ALA A 79 -7.10 16.68 -3.96
C ALA A 79 -6.87 15.16 -4.03
N LEU A 80 -7.23 14.43 -2.97
CA LEU A 80 -7.11 12.97 -2.92
C LEU A 80 -7.98 12.27 -3.98
N LYS A 81 -9.17 12.78 -4.28
CA LYS A 81 -10.08 12.23 -5.31
C LYS A 81 -9.49 12.25 -6.72
N LYS A 82 -8.51 13.09 -6.99
CA LYS A 82 -7.83 13.17 -8.29
C LYS A 82 -6.89 11.99 -8.53
N CYS A 83 -6.54 11.24 -7.48
CA CYS A 83 -5.65 10.09 -7.58
C CYS A 83 -6.43 8.83 -8.02
N ASP A 84 -5.85 8.05 -8.93
CA ASP A 84 -6.32 6.71 -9.28
C ASP A 84 -6.00 5.69 -8.18
N ILE A 85 -4.85 5.90 -7.52
CA ILE A 85 -4.31 5.05 -6.47
C ILE A 85 -3.88 5.95 -5.31
N ILE A 86 -4.13 5.52 -4.08
CA ILE A 86 -3.56 6.15 -2.87
C ILE A 86 -2.83 5.09 -2.09
N ILE A 87 -1.57 5.36 -1.75
CA ILE A 87 -0.73 4.52 -0.88
C ILE A 87 -0.55 5.26 0.44
N SER A 88 -1.11 4.70 1.51
CA SER A 88 -1.05 5.25 2.86
C SER A 88 -0.06 4.49 3.74
N CYS A 89 0.93 5.20 4.24
CA CYS A 89 1.85 4.78 5.29
C CYS A 89 1.72 5.68 6.54
N GLN A 90 0.60 6.43 6.64
CA GLN A 90 0.41 7.46 7.69
C GLN A 90 -0.12 6.88 9.01
N GLY A 91 -0.59 5.63 9.01
CA GLY A 91 -1.11 4.96 10.21
C GLY A 91 -2.64 4.95 10.31
N GLY A 92 -3.13 4.20 11.32
CA GLY A 92 -4.55 3.87 11.44
C GLY A 92 -5.47 5.06 11.71
N ASP A 93 -5.01 6.05 12.48
CA ASP A 93 -5.80 7.25 12.79
C ASP A 93 -6.11 8.05 11.52
N TYR A 94 -5.11 8.19 10.64
CA TYR A 94 -5.30 8.81 9.34
C TYR A 94 -6.31 8.04 8.49
N THR A 95 -6.16 6.73 8.40
CA THR A 95 -7.08 5.88 7.65
C THR A 95 -8.51 6.01 8.18
N SER A 96 -8.70 5.96 9.50
CA SER A 96 -10.01 6.12 10.13
C SER A 96 -10.64 7.49 9.85
N ALA A 97 -9.84 8.54 9.79
CA ALA A 97 -10.32 9.91 9.57
C ALA A 97 -10.64 10.22 8.09
N VAL A 98 -9.86 9.67 7.14
CA VAL A 98 -9.87 10.09 5.74
C VAL A 98 -10.58 9.08 4.84
N PHE A 99 -10.29 7.78 4.97
CA PHE A 99 -10.82 6.76 4.07
C PHE A 99 -12.36 6.74 3.95
N PRO A 100 -13.14 6.79 5.06
CA PRO A 100 -14.60 6.81 4.95
C PRO A 100 -15.13 8.05 4.23
N LYS A 101 -14.53 9.21 4.49
CA LYS A 101 -14.91 10.47 3.83
C LYS A 101 -14.64 10.43 2.33
N LEU A 102 -13.48 9.88 1.96
CA LEU A 102 -13.07 9.74 0.56
C LEU A 102 -14.02 8.79 -0.20
N ARG A 103 -14.40 7.65 0.41
CA ARG A 103 -15.39 6.74 -0.16
C ARG A 103 -16.78 7.36 -0.24
N ALA A 104 -17.23 8.06 0.81
CA ALA A 104 -18.50 8.79 0.81
C ALA A 104 -18.55 9.91 -0.25
N ALA A 105 -17.42 10.52 -0.57
CA ALA A 105 -17.30 11.49 -1.66
C ALA A 105 -17.32 10.84 -3.07
N GLY A 106 -17.54 9.52 -3.16
CA GLY A 106 -17.69 8.78 -4.41
C GLY A 106 -16.38 8.36 -5.09
N TRP A 107 -15.23 8.48 -4.41
CA TRP A 107 -13.97 8.02 -4.97
C TRP A 107 -13.94 6.48 -5.11
N LYS A 108 -13.55 6.00 -6.28
CA LYS A 108 -13.52 4.57 -6.64
C LYS A 108 -12.13 4.03 -6.93
N GLY A 109 -11.09 4.84 -6.70
CA GLY A 109 -9.70 4.45 -6.90
C GLY A 109 -9.24 3.35 -5.91
N HIS A 110 -8.03 2.88 -6.10
CA HIS A 110 -7.42 1.87 -5.25
C HIS A 110 -6.78 2.49 -4.00
N TRP A 111 -7.20 2.01 -2.83
CA TRP A 111 -6.58 2.34 -1.55
C TRP A 111 -5.62 1.21 -1.15
N ILE A 112 -4.35 1.55 -0.92
CA ILE A 112 -3.32 0.63 -0.45
C ILE A 112 -2.85 1.13 0.91
N ASP A 113 -2.98 0.31 1.96
CA ASP A 113 -2.74 0.74 3.33
C ASP A 113 -1.79 -0.19 4.08
N ALA A 114 -0.77 0.40 4.70
CA ALA A 114 0.11 -0.32 5.60
C ALA A 114 -0.51 -0.53 7.00
N ALA A 115 -1.51 0.29 7.38
CA ALA A 115 -2.16 0.22 8.69
C ALA A 115 -3.09 -0.99 8.82
N SER A 116 -3.42 -1.35 10.06
CA SER A 116 -4.30 -2.49 10.38
C SER A 116 -5.79 -2.18 10.30
N THR A 117 -6.16 -0.91 10.21
CA THR A 117 -7.54 -0.41 10.37
C THR A 117 -8.55 -1.15 9.49
N LEU A 118 -8.21 -1.40 8.23
CA LEU A 118 -9.13 -2.03 7.28
C LEU A 118 -8.98 -3.55 7.18
N ARG A 119 -8.10 -4.20 7.94
CA ARG A 119 -7.82 -5.64 7.78
C ARG A 119 -9.02 -6.54 7.98
N MET A 120 -9.98 -6.12 8.81
CA MET A 120 -11.17 -6.91 9.13
C MET A 120 -12.41 -6.49 8.32
N GLU A 121 -12.27 -5.52 7.43
CA GLU A 121 -13.37 -5.09 6.57
C GLU A 121 -13.63 -6.13 5.47
N LYS A 122 -14.91 -6.37 5.17
CA LYS A 122 -15.34 -7.43 4.24
C LYS A 122 -14.87 -7.22 2.80
N ASP A 123 -14.66 -5.98 2.40
CA ASP A 123 -14.23 -5.56 1.06
C ASP A 123 -12.73 -5.30 0.98
N ALA A 124 -11.99 -5.48 2.07
CA ALA A 124 -10.54 -5.36 2.09
C ALA A 124 -9.85 -6.69 1.77
N VAL A 125 -8.76 -6.61 1.05
CA VAL A 125 -7.90 -7.75 0.71
C VAL A 125 -6.55 -7.57 1.38
N ILE A 126 -6.20 -8.50 2.27
CA ILE A 126 -4.84 -8.55 2.82
C ILE A 126 -3.91 -9.05 1.71
N VAL A 127 -2.86 -8.27 1.43
CA VAL A 127 -1.91 -8.55 0.35
C VAL A 127 -0.64 -9.16 0.91
N LEU A 128 -0.36 -10.38 0.49
CA LEU A 128 0.91 -11.08 0.64
C LEU A 128 1.09 -11.95 -0.59
N ASP A 129 1.43 -11.33 -1.72
CA ASP A 129 1.39 -11.91 -3.05
C ASP A 129 2.07 -13.27 -3.21
N PRO A 130 3.25 -13.56 -2.61
CA PRO A 130 3.84 -14.89 -2.70
C PRO A 130 2.96 -16.00 -2.08
N VAL A 131 2.09 -15.63 -1.13
CA VAL A 131 1.21 -16.57 -0.41
C VAL A 131 -0.19 -16.63 -1.03
N ASN A 132 -0.79 -15.46 -1.34
CA ASN A 132 -2.20 -15.38 -1.71
C ASN A 132 -2.49 -14.71 -3.06
N MET A 133 -1.57 -14.74 -4.02
CA MET A 133 -1.76 -14.18 -5.36
C MET A 133 -3.10 -14.54 -6.03
N PRO A 134 -3.63 -15.78 -5.94
CA PRO A 134 -4.92 -16.11 -6.52
C PRO A 134 -6.08 -15.30 -5.92
N VAL A 135 -6.04 -15.01 -4.60
CA VAL A 135 -7.05 -14.19 -3.92
C VAL A 135 -6.99 -12.76 -4.43
N ILE A 136 -5.78 -12.19 -4.55
CA ILE A 136 -5.55 -10.84 -5.07
C ILE A 136 -6.09 -10.72 -6.50
N LYS A 137 -5.73 -11.65 -7.38
CA LYS A 137 -6.20 -11.66 -8.78
C LYS A 137 -7.72 -11.77 -8.91
N ASN A 138 -8.33 -12.63 -8.09
CA ASN A 138 -9.79 -12.79 -8.08
C ASN A 138 -10.49 -11.51 -7.58
N ALA A 139 -9.96 -10.88 -6.53
CA ALA A 139 -10.49 -9.62 -6.03
C ALA A 139 -10.37 -8.50 -7.08
N LEU A 140 -9.23 -8.36 -7.74
CA LEU A 140 -9.04 -7.41 -8.84
C LEU A 140 -10.04 -7.63 -9.98
N ALA A 141 -10.25 -8.89 -10.38
CA ALA A 141 -11.20 -9.23 -11.44
C ALA A 141 -12.65 -8.88 -11.07
N LYS A 142 -12.98 -8.86 -9.77
CA LYS A 142 -14.29 -8.48 -9.24
C LYS A 142 -14.43 -6.98 -8.93
N GLY A 143 -13.42 -6.17 -9.25
CA GLY A 143 -13.41 -4.73 -9.00
C GLY A 143 -13.02 -4.34 -7.58
N GLY A 144 -12.37 -5.23 -6.82
CA GLY A 144 -11.81 -4.91 -5.50
C GLY A 144 -10.81 -3.76 -5.59
N ASN A 145 -10.86 -2.86 -4.60
CA ASN A 145 -10.06 -1.64 -4.60
C ASN A 145 -9.54 -1.22 -3.22
N ASN A 146 -9.68 -2.10 -2.21
CA ASN A 146 -9.14 -1.90 -0.85
C ASN A 146 -8.07 -2.97 -0.57
N TRP A 147 -6.81 -2.56 -0.53
CA TRP A 147 -5.64 -3.43 -0.39
C TRP A 147 -4.90 -3.10 0.89
N VAL A 148 -4.70 -4.07 1.76
CA VAL A 148 -4.15 -3.85 3.09
C VAL A 148 -2.94 -4.74 3.32
N GLY A 149 -1.87 -4.17 3.82
CA GLY A 149 -0.71 -4.94 4.27
C GLY A 149 -1.08 -5.87 5.44
N GLY A 150 -0.58 -7.09 5.44
CA GLY A 150 -0.72 -8.02 6.54
C GLY A 150 0.01 -7.52 7.80
N ASN A 151 -0.24 -8.17 8.94
CA ASN A 151 0.60 -7.97 10.12
C ASN A 151 2.04 -8.39 9.79
N CYS A 152 3.02 -7.56 10.11
CA CYS A 152 4.43 -7.77 9.74
C CYS A 152 4.97 -9.11 10.21
N THR A 153 4.75 -9.47 11.48
CA THR A 153 5.22 -10.73 12.08
C THR A 153 4.54 -11.93 11.43
N VAL A 154 3.22 -11.87 11.24
CA VAL A 154 2.45 -12.94 10.58
C VAL A 154 2.86 -13.09 9.11
N SER A 155 3.10 -11.99 8.41
CA SER A 155 3.58 -12.02 7.02
C SER A 155 4.94 -12.71 6.91
N CYS A 156 5.90 -12.36 7.79
CA CYS A 156 7.20 -13.04 7.84
C CYS A 156 7.05 -14.54 8.13
N MET A 157 6.20 -14.92 9.08
CA MET A 157 5.92 -16.31 9.40
C MET A 157 5.34 -17.06 8.19
N LEU A 158 4.33 -16.50 7.53
CA LEU A 158 3.68 -17.13 6.37
C LEU A 158 4.61 -17.25 5.16
N MET A 159 5.56 -16.34 4.98
CA MET A 159 6.61 -16.50 3.97
C MET A 159 7.46 -17.76 4.21
N GLY A 160 7.69 -18.14 5.48
CA GLY A 160 8.43 -19.35 5.83
C GLY A 160 7.58 -20.62 5.79
N VAL A 161 6.37 -20.59 6.34
CA VAL A 161 5.57 -21.81 6.56
C VAL A 161 4.25 -21.87 5.78
N GLY A 162 3.92 -20.84 5.02
CA GLY A 162 2.64 -20.75 4.30
C GLY A 162 2.40 -21.90 3.31
N ALA A 163 3.47 -22.44 2.69
CA ALA A 163 3.37 -23.60 1.82
C ALA A 163 2.92 -24.85 2.56
N LEU A 164 3.36 -25.05 3.81
CA LEU A 164 2.96 -26.18 4.65
C LEU A 164 1.47 -26.09 5.02
N TYR A 165 0.99 -24.88 5.37
CA TYR A 165 -0.44 -24.64 5.59
C TYR A 165 -1.26 -24.94 4.35
N LYS A 166 -0.82 -24.48 3.20
CA LYS A 166 -1.51 -24.72 1.92
C LYS A 166 -1.58 -26.20 1.56
N ALA A 167 -0.56 -26.97 1.94
CA ALA A 167 -0.51 -28.42 1.73
C ALA A 167 -1.30 -29.22 2.79
N GLY A 168 -1.90 -28.58 3.80
CA GLY A 168 -2.64 -29.24 4.87
C GLY A 168 -1.75 -30.06 5.83
N LEU A 169 -0.46 -29.71 5.91
CA LEU A 169 0.52 -30.46 6.73
C LEU A 169 0.68 -29.91 8.15
N VAL A 170 -0.04 -28.85 8.50
CA VAL A 170 0.01 -28.22 9.83
C VAL A 170 -1.35 -28.39 10.50
N GLU A 171 -1.40 -29.18 11.57
CA GLU A 171 -2.61 -29.33 12.39
C GLU A 171 -2.77 -28.15 13.36
N TRP A 172 -1.71 -27.82 14.05
CA TRP A 172 -1.67 -26.66 14.96
C TRP A 172 -0.27 -26.09 15.06
N MET A 173 -0.16 -24.86 15.50
CA MET A 173 1.12 -24.20 15.72
C MET A 173 1.03 -23.25 16.90
N SER A 174 2.04 -23.29 17.78
CA SER A 174 2.28 -22.25 18.79
C SER A 174 3.40 -21.35 18.32
N THR A 175 3.18 -20.05 18.38
CA THR A 175 4.15 -19.05 17.93
C THR A 175 4.50 -18.09 19.06
N GLN A 176 5.79 -17.94 19.32
CA GLN A 176 6.34 -16.95 20.23
C GLN A 176 7.20 -15.98 19.43
N THR A 177 7.05 -14.68 19.67
CA THR A 177 7.73 -13.65 18.90
C THR A 177 8.47 -12.67 19.81
N TYR A 178 9.63 -12.22 19.34
CA TYR A 178 10.36 -11.10 19.90
C TYR A 178 10.34 -9.99 18.84
N GLN A 179 9.53 -8.96 19.08
CA GLN A 179 9.35 -7.88 18.13
C GLN A 179 9.96 -6.58 18.65
N ALA A 180 10.70 -5.86 17.79
CA ALA A 180 11.22 -4.55 18.13
C ALA A 180 10.08 -3.54 18.36
N ALA A 181 10.24 -2.63 19.32
CA ALA A 181 9.26 -1.58 19.61
C ALA A 181 8.96 -0.67 18.41
N SER A 182 9.91 -0.53 17.49
CA SER A 182 9.74 0.18 16.23
C SER A 182 8.55 -0.28 15.38
N GLY A 183 8.14 -1.55 15.50
CA GLY A 183 6.94 -2.07 14.85
C GLY A 183 5.63 -1.42 15.31
N GLY A 184 5.60 -0.78 16.48
CA GLY A 184 4.48 0.01 16.99
C GLY A 184 4.45 1.47 16.50
N GLY A 185 5.48 1.90 15.75
CA GLY A 185 5.64 3.27 15.28
C GLY A 185 6.57 4.12 16.17
N ALA A 186 6.91 5.30 15.67
CA ALA A 186 7.89 6.19 16.33
C ALA A 186 7.53 6.60 17.77
N GLN A 187 6.24 6.55 18.13
CA GLN A 187 5.78 6.87 19.49
C GLN A 187 6.19 5.83 20.54
N HIS A 188 6.63 4.64 20.13
CA HIS A 188 7.03 3.53 20.99
C HIS A 188 8.56 3.33 21.04
N MET A 189 9.32 4.20 20.40
CA MET A 189 10.79 4.25 20.45
C MET A 189 11.28 5.36 21.37
#